data_c2eeff3c254d7675bd38dba63ad7c4ed
#
_entry.id   c2eeff3c254d7675bd38dba63ad7c4ed
#
_cell.length_a   1.000
_cell.length_b   1.000
_cell.length_c   1.000
_cell.angle_alpha   90.00
_cell.angle_beta   90.00
_cell.angle_gamma   90.00
#
_symmetry.space_group_name_H-M   'P 1'
#
loop_
_entity.id
_entity.type
_entity.pdbx_description
1 polymer ?
#
loop_
_entity_poly.entity_id
_entity_poly.type
_entity_poly.pdbx_seq_one_letter_code
_entity_poly.pdbx_strand_id
1 'polypeptide(L)'
;MTKSILAIGEILIDLIVSDGASSLETAGQFVARAGGAPANVAVAAARQGLPSGFCGVCGDDPFGRRLRALLQEYGVDDSTLRSDGSEKTSLAFVWKDARGDGHFQLVRLADRSLNDADVEAADISSRAAIVVGSVVLSEQPSRQAIHRATEIAFAAGVPVCLDLNIRPSLWPKTEALTDALAPLWSRTTLLKLSLDDARALHGDAITPDAIFAWAHNLDIPHVVVTDGSRGCWFQGSDGAPEYLPAFSIVAVEPTGAGDAFTAGILGGLIANGWSGITTSIAEFASAAGAITATRSGAIESLPTRVEIEQFLAERTVPTISA
;
A
#
# COMPACT_ATOMS: atom_id res chain seq x y z
N MET A 1 -5.71 -25.53 -1.81
CA MET A 1 -5.17 -24.47 -0.92
C MET A 1 -5.48 -23.14 -1.54
N THR A 2 -5.93 -22.17 -0.76
CA THR A 2 -6.15 -20.80 -1.25
C THR A 2 -4.80 -20.20 -1.60
N LYS A 3 -4.65 -19.66 -2.82
CA LYS A 3 -3.42 -18.99 -3.23
C LYS A 3 -3.21 -17.72 -2.40
N SER A 4 -1.95 -17.39 -2.05
CA SER A 4 -1.59 -16.18 -1.33
C SER A 4 -1.34 -15.00 -2.27
N ILE A 5 -1.52 -13.78 -1.79
CA ILE A 5 -0.93 -12.61 -2.45
C ILE A 5 0.56 -12.51 -2.09
N LEU A 6 1.32 -11.81 -2.93
CA LEU A 6 2.72 -11.45 -2.65
C LEU A 6 2.90 -9.95 -2.76
N ALA A 7 3.20 -9.28 -1.66
CA ALA A 7 3.58 -7.88 -1.69
C ALA A 7 5.11 -7.77 -1.91
N ILE A 8 5.52 -6.93 -2.86
CA ILE A 8 6.93 -6.81 -3.27
C ILE A 8 7.35 -5.35 -3.15
N GLY A 9 8.38 -5.08 -2.34
CA GLY A 9 8.88 -3.72 -2.19
C GLY A 9 9.64 -3.46 -0.90
N GLU A 10 9.49 -2.24 -0.38
CA GLU A 10 10.18 -1.80 0.83
C GLU A 10 9.54 -2.34 2.10
N ILE A 11 10.41 -2.65 3.07
CA ILE A 11 10.11 -2.81 4.48
C ILE A 11 11.14 -2.01 5.27
N LEU A 12 10.72 -1.23 6.24
CA LEU A 12 11.58 -0.26 6.90
C LEU A 12 11.13 0.04 8.34
N ILE A 13 11.90 0.88 9.03
CA ILE A 13 11.51 1.42 10.33
C ILE A 13 11.15 2.89 10.15
N ASP A 14 9.94 3.25 10.53
CA ASP A 14 9.51 4.63 10.72
C ASP A 14 9.99 5.16 12.07
N LEU A 15 10.78 6.22 12.05
CA LEU A 15 11.21 7.00 13.21
C LEU A 15 10.30 8.22 13.33
N ILE A 16 9.25 8.08 14.16
CA ILE A 16 8.20 9.09 14.31
C ILE A 16 8.59 10.05 15.44
N VAL A 17 8.64 11.34 15.15
CA VAL A 17 8.90 12.40 16.15
C VAL A 17 7.83 12.32 17.25
N SER A 18 8.27 12.24 18.51
CA SER A 18 7.40 11.98 19.67
C SER A 18 7.46 13.06 20.77
N ASP A 19 8.33 14.05 20.65
CA ASP A 19 8.47 15.17 21.58
C ASP A 19 7.70 16.44 21.16
N GLY A 20 6.89 16.35 20.10
CA GLY A 20 6.10 17.47 19.58
C GLY A 20 6.89 18.48 18.76
N ALA A 21 8.16 18.19 18.41
CA ALA A 21 8.93 19.03 17.52
C ALA A 21 8.29 19.10 16.13
N SER A 22 8.25 20.30 15.55
CA SER A 22 7.64 20.56 14.23
C SER A 22 8.63 20.45 13.07
N SER A 23 9.87 20.05 13.34
CA SER A 23 10.91 19.83 12.31
C SER A 23 11.92 18.80 12.79
N LEU A 24 12.65 18.17 11.85
CA LEU A 24 13.74 17.24 12.19
C LEU A 24 14.93 17.95 12.86
N GLU A 25 15.17 19.23 12.56
CA GLU A 25 16.27 19.99 13.14
C GLU A 25 16.11 20.19 14.65
N THR A 26 14.87 20.15 15.15
CA THR A 26 14.56 20.37 16.57
C THR A 26 14.11 19.10 17.29
N ALA A 27 13.87 18.02 16.55
CA ALA A 27 13.42 16.74 17.13
C ALA A 27 14.53 16.07 17.96
N GLY A 28 14.20 15.77 19.22
CA GLY A 28 15.10 15.09 20.16
C GLY A 28 14.67 13.68 20.52
N GLN A 29 13.40 13.30 20.21
CA GLN A 29 12.87 11.99 20.57
C GLN A 29 12.08 11.37 19.42
N PHE A 30 12.27 10.07 19.23
CA PHE A 30 11.60 9.28 18.18
C PHE A 30 11.03 7.99 18.75
N VAL A 31 9.85 7.60 18.24
CA VAL A 31 9.30 6.26 18.42
C VAL A 31 9.54 5.47 17.14
N ALA A 32 10.20 4.30 17.27
CA ALA A 32 10.47 3.40 16.17
C ALA A 32 9.29 2.46 15.94
N ARG A 33 8.69 2.48 14.74
CA ARG A 33 7.61 1.62 14.28
C ARG A 33 8.03 0.87 13.03
N ALA A 34 7.45 -0.31 12.80
CA ALA A 34 7.59 -1.01 11.54
C ALA A 34 6.71 -0.35 10.49
N GLY A 35 7.21 -0.26 9.25
CA GLY A 35 6.52 0.38 8.12
C GLY A 35 7.01 -0.15 6.78
N GLY A 36 6.63 0.56 5.72
CA GLY A 36 6.79 0.15 4.32
C GLY A 36 5.45 -0.25 3.75
N ALA A 37 4.96 0.48 2.73
CA ALA A 37 3.60 0.28 2.23
C ALA A 37 3.33 -1.16 1.77
N PRO A 38 4.20 -1.84 1.00
CA PRO A 38 3.99 -3.23 0.63
C PRO A 38 3.94 -4.19 1.84
N ALA A 39 4.79 -3.95 2.86
CA ALA A 39 4.77 -4.76 4.08
C ALA A 39 3.47 -4.54 4.87
N ASN A 40 3.00 -3.29 4.95
CA ASN A 40 1.70 -2.97 5.56
C ASN A 40 0.56 -3.67 4.84
N VAL A 41 0.54 -3.68 3.49
CA VAL A 41 -0.48 -4.41 2.71
C VAL A 41 -0.43 -5.90 2.98
N ALA A 42 0.77 -6.51 3.06
CA ALA A 42 0.90 -7.94 3.37
C ALA A 42 0.32 -8.29 4.74
N VAL A 43 0.62 -7.48 5.77
CA VAL A 43 0.07 -7.68 7.12
C VAL A 43 -1.43 -7.40 7.16
N ALA A 44 -1.90 -6.34 6.50
CA ALA A 44 -3.34 -6.04 6.41
C ALA A 44 -4.11 -7.20 5.79
N ALA A 45 -3.60 -7.75 4.69
CA ALA A 45 -4.20 -8.90 4.03
C ALA A 45 -4.29 -10.12 4.96
N ALA A 46 -3.19 -10.48 5.66
CA ALA A 46 -3.19 -11.57 6.62
C ALA A 46 -4.23 -11.35 7.73
N ARG A 47 -4.29 -10.15 8.31
CA ARG A 47 -5.29 -9.80 9.35
C ARG A 47 -6.72 -9.83 8.84
N GLN A 48 -6.92 -9.55 7.56
CA GLN A 48 -8.24 -9.64 6.90
C GLN A 48 -8.58 -11.06 6.42
N GLY A 49 -7.73 -12.06 6.72
CA GLY A 49 -7.96 -13.47 6.41
C GLY A 49 -7.54 -13.89 4.99
N LEU A 50 -6.80 -13.06 4.28
CA LEU A 50 -6.21 -13.39 2.98
C LEU A 50 -4.75 -13.84 3.17
N PRO A 51 -4.39 -15.08 2.81
CA PRO A 51 -3.00 -15.53 2.90
C PRO A 51 -2.07 -14.60 2.13
N SER A 52 -0.96 -14.20 2.74
CA SER A 52 -0.04 -13.23 2.18
C SER A 52 1.42 -13.62 2.41
N GLY A 53 2.29 -13.15 1.52
CA GLY A 53 3.74 -13.21 1.63
C GLY A 53 4.35 -11.86 1.31
N PHE A 54 5.60 -11.70 1.67
CA PHE A 54 6.37 -10.49 1.44
C PHE A 54 7.71 -10.81 0.78
N CYS A 55 8.02 -10.11 -0.32
CA CYS A 55 9.31 -10.16 -1.01
C CYS A 55 9.97 -8.78 -0.95
N GLY A 56 11.17 -8.73 -0.40
CA GLY A 56 11.91 -7.49 -0.23
C GLY A 56 13.27 -7.72 0.42
N VAL A 57 13.93 -6.65 0.82
CA VAL A 57 15.25 -6.73 1.46
C VAL A 57 15.31 -5.84 2.69
N CYS A 58 15.80 -6.39 3.81
CA CYS A 58 16.16 -5.65 5.01
C CYS A 58 17.64 -5.88 5.36
N GLY A 59 18.21 -5.05 6.22
CA GLY A 59 19.57 -5.26 6.70
C GLY A 59 19.70 -6.48 7.62
N ASP A 60 20.87 -7.12 7.64
CA ASP A 60 21.21 -8.07 8.70
C ASP A 60 21.62 -7.30 9.98
N ASP A 61 20.62 -6.70 10.60
CA ASP A 61 20.78 -5.87 11.80
C ASP A 61 19.59 -6.06 12.77
N PRO A 62 19.61 -5.44 13.97
CA PRO A 62 18.50 -5.58 14.91
C PRO A 62 17.14 -5.12 14.36
N PHE A 63 17.09 -4.12 13.48
CA PHE A 63 15.86 -3.66 12.85
C PHE A 63 15.34 -4.67 11.83
N GLY A 64 16.22 -5.22 10.98
CA GLY A 64 15.83 -6.26 10.03
C GLY A 64 15.27 -7.50 10.71
N ARG A 65 15.93 -7.95 11.80
CA ARG A 65 15.42 -9.07 12.61
C ARG A 65 14.06 -8.76 13.26
N ARG A 66 13.84 -7.53 13.73
CA ARG A 66 12.54 -7.07 14.27
C ARG A 66 11.45 -7.09 13.20
N LEU A 67 11.74 -6.61 11.99
CA LEU A 67 10.79 -6.59 10.88
C LEU A 67 10.40 -8.01 10.45
N ARG A 68 11.37 -8.92 10.36
CA ARG A 68 11.11 -10.34 10.06
C ARG A 68 10.24 -11.00 11.12
N ALA A 69 10.58 -10.82 12.40
CA ALA A 69 9.79 -11.37 13.51
C ALA A 69 8.34 -10.86 13.50
N LEU A 70 8.15 -9.59 13.14
CA LEU A 70 6.82 -8.99 13.03
C LEU A 70 6.02 -9.61 11.87
N LEU A 71 6.60 -9.82 10.69
CA LEU A 71 5.90 -10.51 9.59
C LEU A 71 5.46 -11.91 10.02
N GLN A 72 6.33 -12.66 10.72
CA GLN A 72 6.01 -13.98 11.26
C GLN A 72 4.90 -13.94 12.32
N GLU A 73 4.91 -12.94 13.22
CA GLU A 73 3.87 -12.73 14.23
C GLU A 73 2.49 -12.56 13.61
N TYR A 74 2.41 -11.83 12.48
CA TYR A 74 1.16 -11.62 11.76
C TYR A 74 0.83 -12.71 10.73
N GLY A 75 1.64 -13.78 10.64
CA GLY A 75 1.40 -14.91 9.75
C GLY A 75 1.65 -14.62 8.27
N VAL A 76 2.48 -13.61 7.96
CA VAL A 76 2.95 -13.32 6.61
C VAL A 76 4.12 -14.24 6.27
N ASP A 77 4.10 -14.89 5.11
CA ASP A 77 5.21 -15.68 4.60
C ASP A 77 6.41 -14.77 4.29
N ASP A 78 7.47 -14.89 5.09
CA ASP A 78 8.71 -14.11 4.98
C ASP A 78 9.85 -14.88 4.29
N SER A 79 9.55 -16.01 3.67
CA SER A 79 10.55 -16.88 3.01
C SER A 79 11.31 -16.16 1.89
N THR A 80 10.73 -15.12 1.31
CA THR A 80 11.30 -14.28 0.25
C THR A 80 11.75 -12.90 0.75
N LEU A 81 11.82 -12.68 2.06
CA LEU A 81 12.51 -11.54 2.65
C LEU A 81 14.01 -11.85 2.79
N ARG A 82 14.86 -11.22 1.98
CA ARG A 82 16.32 -11.38 2.07
C ARG A 82 16.90 -10.44 3.13
N SER A 83 17.86 -10.95 3.93
CA SER A 83 18.69 -10.14 4.81
C SER A 83 19.99 -9.78 4.09
N ASP A 84 20.33 -8.49 4.05
CA ASP A 84 21.56 -7.96 3.42
C ASP A 84 22.60 -7.67 4.49
N GLY A 85 23.74 -8.35 4.41
CA GLY A 85 24.85 -8.14 5.37
C GLY A 85 25.69 -6.89 5.07
N SER A 86 25.55 -6.31 3.88
CA SER A 86 26.35 -5.14 3.45
C SER A 86 25.66 -3.80 3.72
N GLU A 87 24.32 -3.79 3.71
CA GLU A 87 23.51 -2.60 3.92
C GLU A 87 22.70 -2.70 5.22
N LYS A 88 22.34 -1.55 5.78
CA LYS A 88 21.47 -1.47 6.96
C LYS A 88 20.00 -1.43 6.55
N THR A 89 19.12 -1.79 7.49
CA THR A 89 17.68 -1.64 7.31
C THR A 89 17.33 -0.17 7.02
N SER A 90 16.49 0.04 6.02
CA SER A 90 16.01 1.36 5.60
C SER A 90 15.18 2.02 6.69
N LEU A 91 15.21 3.36 6.73
CA LEU A 91 14.52 4.17 7.73
C LEU A 91 13.68 5.23 7.03
N ALA A 92 12.60 5.65 7.69
CA ALA A 92 11.88 6.86 7.34
C ALA A 92 11.75 7.75 8.58
N PHE A 93 12.14 9.01 8.48
CA PHE A 93 11.82 10.00 9.52
C PHE A 93 10.45 10.59 9.20
N VAL A 94 9.59 10.63 10.23
CA VAL A 94 8.19 11.08 10.10
C VAL A 94 7.94 12.15 11.14
N TRP A 95 7.44 13.31 10.72
CA TRP A 95 7.05 14.39 11.63
C TRP A 95 5.85 15.16 11.10
N LYS A 96 5.25 15.97 11.96
CA LYS A 96 4.21 16.93 11.59
C LYS A 96 4.79 18.32 11.72
N ASP A 97 4.56 19.19 10.74
CA ASP A 97 4.96 20.58 10.83
C ASP A 97 4.04 21.39 11.78
N ALA A 98 4.31 22.68 11.92
CA ALA A 98 3.54 23.57 12.80
C ALA A 98 2.06 23.73 12.38
N ARG A 99 1.70 23.34 11.15
CA ARG A 99 0.31 23.34 10.65
C ARG A 99 -0.36 21.97 10.87
N GLY A 100 0.42 20.96 11.28
CA GLY A 100 -0.05 19.58 11.45
C GLY A 100 0.07 18.72 10.19
N ASP A 101 0.67 19.26 9.12
CA ASP A 101 0.92 18.51 7.88
C ASP A 101 2.02 17.48 8.09
N GLY A 102 1.78 16.24 7.61
CA GLY A 102 2.72 15.13 7.73
C GLY A 102 3.86 15.21 6.73
N HIS A 103 5.08 15.00 7.19
CA HIS A 103 6.29 14.98 6.37
C HIS A 103 7.03 13.68 6.52
N PHE A 104 7.72 13.26 5.44
CA PHE A 104 8.53 12.05 5.39
C PHE A 104 9.89 12.35 4.78
N GLN A 105 10.94 11.81 5.41
CA GLN A 105 12.27 11.74 4.82
C GLN A 105 12.76 10.30 4.83
N LEU A 106 12.82 9.70 3.66
CA LEU A 106 13.29 8.32 3.47
C LEU A 106 14.81 8.27 3.42
N VAL A 107 15.39 7.35 4.17
CA VAL A 107 16.80 6.94 4.09
C VAL A 107 16.78 5.51 3.56
N ARG A 108 16.84 5.40 2.25
CA ARG A 108 16.81 4.12 1.54
C ARG A 108 18.17 3.46 1.60
N LEU A 109 18.20 2.23 2.09
CA LEU A 109 19.43 1.44 2.28
C LEU A 109 19.21 0.03 1.70
N ALA A 110 18.99 -1.00 2.54
CA ALA A 110 18.87 -2.38 2.08
C ALA A 110 17.71 -2.61 1.10
N ASP A 111 16.60 -1.89 1.20
CA ASP A 111 15.44 -2.02 0.29
C ASP A 111 15.80 -1.72 -1.17
N ARG A 112 16.84 -0.91 -1.42
CA ARG A 112 17.35 -0.62 -2.77
C ARG A 112 18.01 -1.82 -3.43
N SER A 113 18.53 -2.77 -2.63
CA SER A 113 19.27 -3.93 -3.15
C SER A 113 18.38 -5.08 -3.61
N LEU A 114 17.03 -4.92 -3.54
CA LEU A 114 16.10 -5.84 -4.19
C LEU A 114 16.48 -5.99 -5.67
N ASN A 115 16.60 -7.23 -6.16
CA ASN A 115 17.08 -7.51 -7.51
C ASN A 115 16.30 -8.64 -8.20
N ASP A 116 16.62 -8.91 -9.46
CA ASP A 116 15.92 -9.89 -10.29
C ASP A 116 15.93 -11.30 -9.68
N ALA A 117 17.05 -11.71 -9.04
CA ALA A 117 17.14 -13.03 -8.42
C ALA A 117 16.18 -13.18 -7.21
N ASP A 118 15.95 -12.11 -6.45
CA ASP A 118 15.00 -12.12 -5.32
C ASP A 118 13.58 -12.37 -5.83
N VAL A 119 13.16 -11.70 -6.90
CA VAL A 119 11.79 -11.83 -7.44
C VAL A 119 11.61 -13.11 -8.26
N GLU A 120 12.63 -13.62 -8.91
CA GLU A 120 12.60 -14.92 -9.61
C GLU A 120 12.47 -16.09 -8.63
N ALA A 121 13.06 -15.97 -7.43
CA ALA A 121 12.91 -16.95 -6.36
C ALA A 121 11.54 -16.89 -5.64
N ALA A 122 10.73 -15.87 -5.89
CA ALA A 122 9.51 -15.61 -5.09
C ALA A 122 8.26 -16.41 -5.52
N ASP A 123 8.40 -17.34 -6.49
CA ASP A 123 7.32 -18.19 -7.01
C ASP A 123 6.04 -17.37 -7.35
N ILE A 124 6.22 -16.28 -8.09
CA ILE A 124 5.15 -15.35 -8.46
C ILE A 124 4.02 -16.05 -9.19
N SER A 125 4.34 -17.03 -10.04
CA SER A 125 3.37 -17.77 -10.87
C SER A 125 2.33 -18.56 -10.08
N SER A 126 2.62 -18.90 -8.83
CA SER A 126 1.68 -19.61 -7.94
C SER A 126 0.76 -18.67 -7.14
N ARG A 127 0.99 -17.36 -7.17
CA ARG A 127 0.27 -16.40 -6.32
C ARG A 127 -1.13 -16.07 -6.84
N ALA A 128 -2.00 -15.57 -5.95
CA ALA A 128 -3.33 -15.07 -6.32
C ALA A 128 -3.26 -13.68 -6.97
N ALA A 129 -2.30 -12.87 -6.56
CA ALA A 129 -1.95 -11.55 -7.10
C ALA A 129 -0.59 -11.12 -6.56
N ILE A 130 0.05 -10.15 -7.22
CA ILE A 130 1.17 -9.39 -6.64
C ILE A 130 0.76 -7.95 -6.37
N VAL A 131 1.39 -7.33 -5.36
CA VAL A 131 1.24 -5.90 -5.03
C VAL A 131 2.58 -5.23 -5.11
N VAL A 132 2.67 -4.13 -5.85
CA VAL A 132 3.87 -3.31 -6.01
C VAL A 132 3.55 -1.84 -5.83
N GLY A 133 4.55 -1.04 -5.42
CA GLY A 133 4.42 0.41 -5.22
C GLY A 133 5.53 1.21 -5.90
N SER A 134 5.47 2.54 -5.78
CA SER A 134 6.42 3.43 -6.48
C SER A 134 7.75 3.66 -5.76
N VAL A 135 7.83 3.43 -4.44
CA VAL A 135 9.05 3.73 -3.67
C VAL A 135 10.27 3.01 -4.23
N VAL A 136 10.15 1.69 -4.42
CA VAL A 136 11.26 0.86 -4.93
C VAL A 136 11.57 1.08 -6.41
N LEU A 137 10.70 1.78 -7.15
CA LEU A 137 10.96 2.17 -8.54
C LEU A 137 11.91 3.38 -8.67
N SER A 138 12.19 4.10 -7.57
CA SER A 138 12.98 5.33 -7.65
C SER A 138 14.46 5.11 -7.97
N GLU A 139 14.99 3.91 -7.69
CA GLU A 139 16.41 3.59 -7.87
C GLU A 139 16.64 2.20 -8.46
N GLN A 140 17.83 1.98 -9.00
CA GLN A 140 18.33 0.67 -9.39
C GLN A 140 19.12 0.01 -8.24
N PRO A 141 19.15 -1.33 -8.14
CA PRO A 141 18.52 -2.34 -9.02
C PRO A 141 17.04 -2.60 -8.72
N SER A 142 16.46 -2.07 -7.63
CA SER A 142 15.09 -2.38 -7.20
C SER A 142 14.02 -2.03 -8.25
N ARG A 143 14.21 -0.98 -9.05
CA ARG A 143 13.34 -0.68 -10.20
C ARG A 143 13.28 -1.83 -11.20
N GLN A 144 14.44 -2.36 -11.58
CA GLN A 144 14.51 -3.48 -12.51
C GLN A 144 13.82 -4.72 -11.94
N ALA A 145 14.02 -5.01 -10.68
CA ALA A 145 13.36 -6.12 -9.99
C ALA A 145 11.82 -6.02 -10.04
N ILE A 146 11.25 -4.83 -9.83
CA ILE A 146 9.79 -4.62 -9.93
C ILE A 146 9.32 -4.80 -11.39
N HIS A 147 10.03 -4.28 -12.36
CA HIS A 147 9.71 -4.52 -13.77
C HIS A 147 9.73 -6.02 -14.08
N ARG A 148 10.75 -6.74 -13.59
CA ARG A 148 10.87 -8.19 -13.76
C ARG A 148 9.74 -8.96 -13.06
N ALA A 149 9.38 -8.59 -11.83
CA ALA A 149 8.27 -9.20 -11.09
C ALA A 149 6.94 -9.07 -11.84
N THR A 150 6.66 -7.85 -12.37
CA THR A 150 5.43 -7.61 -13.15
C THR A 150 5.44 -8.34 -14.50
N GLU A 151 6.61 -8.54 -15.13
CA GLU A 151 6.74 -9.39 -16.32
C GLU A 151 6.38 -10.85 -16.03
N ILE A 152 6.95 -11.40 -14.96
CA ILE A 152 6.67 -12.79 -14.55
C ILE A 152 5.18 -12.94 -14.24
N ALA A 153 4.59 -12.02 -13.48
CA ALA A 153 3.17 -12.05 -13.15
C ALA A 153 2.29 -12.00 -14.40
N PHE A 154 2.55 -11.06 -15.29
CA PHE A 154 1.79 -10.89 -16.53
C PHE A 154 1.89 -12.14 -17.43
N ALA A 155 3.09 -12.68 -17.61
CA ALA A 155 3.31 -13.90 -18.41
C ALA A 155 2.61 -15.13 -17.82
N ALA A 156 2.44 -15.17 -16.50
CA ALA A 156 1.75 -16.26 -15.79
C ALA A 156 0.24 -16.02 -15.61
N GLY A 157 -0.31 -14.90 -16.08
CA GLY A 157 -1.71 -14.53 -15.86
C GLY A 157 -2.03 -14.23 -14.40
N VAL A 158 -1.03 -13.81 -13.60
CA VAL A 158 -1.21 -13.41 -12.21
C VAL A 158 -1.52 -11.92 -12.17
N PRO A 159 -2.64 -11.51 -11.55
CA PRO A 159 -3.01 -10.10 -11.43
C PRO A 159 -1.96 -9.25 -10.74
N VAL A 160 -1.72 -8.06 -11.27
CA VAL A 160 -0.80 -7.06 -10.71
C VAL A 160 -1.62 -5.91 -10.11
N CYS A 161 -1.49 -5.72 -8.81
CA CYS A 161 -1.97 -4.53 -8.12
C CYS A 161 -0.83 -3.50 -8.05
N LEU A 162 -1.02 -2.35 -8.67
CA LEU A 162 -0.14 -1.20 -8.55
C LEU A 162 -0.78 -0.19 -7.59
N ASP A 163 -0.27 -0.11 -6.35
CA ASP A 163 -0.59 0.96 -5.40
C ASP A 163 0.48 2.04 -5.54
N LEU A 164 0.14 3.16 -6.16
CA LEU A 164 1.14 4.17 -6.53
C LEU A 164 1.87 4.71 -5.32
N ASN A 165 1.15 5.15 -4.31
CA ASN A 165 1.71 5.62 -3.04
C ASN A 165 2.97 6.48 -3.25
N ILE A 166 2.86 7.50 -4.10
CA ILE A 166 3.97 8.34 -4.56
C ILE A 166 4.57 9.12 -3.39
N ARG A 167 5.89 9.13 -3.34
CA ARG A 167 6.67 9.99 -2.44
C ARG A 167 7.42 11.01 -3.28
N PRO A 168 6.90 12.24 -3.46
CA PRO A 168 7.50 13.23 -4.38
C PRO A 168 8.97 13.50 -4.09
N SER A 169 9.41 13.41 -2.84
CA SER A 169 10.81 13.59 -2.44
C SER A 169 11.80 12.59 -3.06
N LEU A 170 11.33 11.45 -3.55
CA LEU A 170 12.14 10.43 -4.24
C LEU A 170 12.28 10.70 -5.74
N TRP A 171 11.49 11.64 -6.28
CA TRP A 171 11.40 11.88 -7.71
C TRP A 171 11.84 13.30 -8.03
N PRO A 172 13.07 13.49 -8.52
CA PRO A 172 13.61 14.83 -8.79
C PRO A 172 12.84 15.57 -9.89
N LYS A 173 12.14 14.81 -10.75
CA LYS A 173 11.26 15.31 -11.80
C LYS A 173 10.11 14.33 -12.05
N THR A 174 8.96 14.86 -12.44
CA THR A 174 7.77 14.05 -12.78
C THR A 174 8.05 13.09 -13.95
N GLU A 175 8.87 13.49 -14.93
CA GLU A 175 9.25 12.65 -16.05
C GLU A 175 9.97 11.37 -15.62
N ALA A 176 10.83 11.43 -14.59
CA ALA A 176 11.52 10.26 -14.06
C ALA A 176 10.55 9.24 -13.42
N LEU A 177 9.50 9.72 -12.75
CA LEU A 177 8.42 8.90 -12.22
C LEU A 177 7.62 8.26 -13.37
N THR A 178 7.21 9.05 -14.34
CA THR A 178 6.45 8.60 -15.50
C THR A 178 7.20 7.53 -16.28
N ASP A 179 8.49 7.71 -16.53
CA ASP A 179 9.36 6.74 -17.22
C ASP A 179 9.48 5.43 -16.42
N ALA A 180 9.58 5.51 -15.09
CA ALA A 180 9.66 4.32 -14.23
C ALA A 180 8.35 3.54 -14.19
N LEU A 181 7.20 4.21 -14.27
CA LEU A 181 5.88 3.62 -14.29
C LEU A 181 5.44 3.09 -15.67
N ALA A 182 5.97 3.67 -16.75
CA ALA A 182 5.52 3.36 -18.12
C ALA A 182 5.47 1.86 -18.45
N PRO A 183 6.47 1.02 -18.09
CA PRO A 183 6.41 -0.42 -18.37
C PRO A 183 5.36 -1.19 -17.57
N LEU A 184 4.80 -0.60 -16.49
CA LEU A 184 3.84 -1.26 -15.60
C LEU A 184 2.40 -1.12 -16.09
N TRP A 185 2.06 -0.06 -16.82
CA TRP A 185 0.68 0.25 -17.17
C TRP A 185 -0.02 -0.91 -17.87
N SER A 186 0.59 -1.47 -18.92
CA SER A 186 0.03 -2.59 -19.69
C SER A 186 0.00 -3.93 -18.94
N ARG A 187 0.58 -4.00 -17.75
CA ARG A 187 0.63 -5.18 -16.89
C ARG A 187 -0.27 -5.04 -15.65
N THR A 188 -0.78 -3.84 -15.40
CA THR A 188 -1.59 -3.53 -14.21
C THR A 188 -3.01 -4.03 -14.37
N THR A 189 -3.45 -4.85 -13.41
CA THR A 189 -4.84 -5.34 -13.33
C THR A 189 -5.67 -4.48 -12.39
N LEU A 190 -5.09 -4.03 -11.28
CA LEU A 190 -5.70 -3.10 -10.33
C LEU A 190 -4.76 -1.90 -10.14
N LEU A 191 -5.25 -0.72 -10.47
CA LEU A 191 -4.60 0.54 -10.14
C LEU A 191 -5.29 1.17 -8.93
N LYS A 192 -4.55 1.31 -7.83
CA LYS A 192 -4.98 2.13 -6.70
C LYS A 192 -4.06 3.33 -6.56
N LEU A 193 -4.65 4.49 -6.41
CA LEU A 193 -3.95 5.73 -6.17
C LEU A 193 -4.79 6.66 -5.28
N SER A 194 -4.11 7.55 -4.57
CA SER A 194 -4.78 8.68 -3.93
C SER A 194 -4.98 9.83 -4.92
N LEU A 195 -5.88 10.76 -4.60
CA LEU A 195 -6.03 11.97 -5.40
C LEU A 195 -4.74 12.81 -5.38
N ASP A 196 -3.94 12.73 -4.30
CA ASP A 196 -2.64 13.38 -4.22
C ASP A 196 -1.59 12.70 -5.12
N ASP A 197 -1.62 11.37 -5.23
CA ASP A 197 -0.80 10.65 -6.23
C ASP A 197 -1.17 11.08 -7.65
N ALA A 198 -2.46 11.20 -7.93
CA ALA A 198 -2.94 11.67 -9.23
C ALA A 198 -2.47 13.09 -9.55
N ARG A 199 -2.50 13.99 -8.56
CA ARG A 199 -1.97 15.35 -8.69
C ARG A 199 -0.48 15.37 -8.96
N ALA A 200 0.28 14.49 -8.30
CA ALA A 200 1.73 14.38 -8.52
C ALA A 200 2.07 13.92 -9.95
N LEU A 201 1.21 13.11 -10.59
CA LEU A 201 1.40 12.63 -11.97
C LEU A 201 0.89 13.59 -13.03
N HIS A 202 -0.27 14.23 -12.80
CA HIS A 202 -1.03 14.91 -13.83
C HIS A 202 -1.24 16.41 -13.55
N GLY A 203 -0.79 16.88 -12.38
CA GLY A 203 -0.99 18.27 -11.92
C GLY A 203 -2.28 18.47 -11.11
N ASP A 204 -2.35 19.59 -10.40
CA ASP A 204 -3.39 19.87 -9.38
C ASP A 204 -4.83 19.93 -9.91
N ALA A 205 -5.01 20.18 -11.20
CA ALA A 205 -6.32 20.31 -11.82
C ALA A 205 -6.98 18.96 -12.20
N ILE A 206 -6.30 17.83 -11.96
CA ILE A 206 -6.83 16.50 -12.29
C ILE A 206 -8.10 16.19 -11.49
N THR A 207 -9.11 15.64 -12.17
CA THR A 207 -10.36 15.20 -11.55
C THR A 207 -10.47 13.68 -11.53
N PRO A 208 -11.30 13.09 -10.64
CA PRO A 208 -11.54 11.65 -10.67
C PRO A 208 -11.98 11.14 -12.04
N ASP A 209 -12.91 11.80 -12.72
CA ASP A 209 -13.36 11.41 -14.06
C ASP A 209 -12.21 11.36 -15.08
N ALA A 210 -11.31 12.34 -15.02
CA ALA A 210 -10.13 12.38 -15.89
C ALA A 210 -9.15 11.23 -15.59
N ILE A 211 -9.03 10.84 -14.31
CA ILE A 211 -8.21 9.68 -13.90
C ILE A 211 -8.79 8.39 -14.49
N PHE A 212 -10.10 8.17 -14.36
CA PHE A 212 -10.77 6.98 -14.91
C PHE A 212 -10.66 6.93 -16.43
N ALA A 213 -10.86 8.07 -17.13
CA ALA A 213 -10.67 8.16 -18.57
C ALA A 213 -9.23 7.85 -18.99
N TRP A 214 -8.24 8.37 -18.25
CA TRP A 214 -6.84 8.08 -18.48
C TRP A 214 -6.51 6.58 -18.28
N ALA A 215 -6.96 5.98 -17.18
CA ALA A 215 -6.73 4.57 -16.89
C ALA A 215 -7.44 3.65 -17.91
N HIS A 216 -8.64 4.04 -18.37
CA HIS A 216 -9.35 3.34 -19.44
C HIS A 216 -8.55 3.32 -20.76
N ASN A 217 -7.91 4.44 -21.13
CA ASN A 217 -7.02 4.51 -22.31
C ASN A 217 -5.75 3.64 -22.18
N LEU A 218 -5.43 3.18 -20.97
CA LEU A 218 -4.34 2.25 -20.67
C LEU A 218 -4.82 0.80 -20.54
N ASP A 219 -6.08 0.53 -20.81
CA ASP A 219 -6.75 -0.78 -20.67
C ASP A 219 -6.62 -1.37 -19.24
N ILE A 220 -6.60 -0.52 -18.21
CA ILE A 220 -6.54 -0.98 -16.80
C ILE A 220 -7.94 -1.38 -16.35
N PRO A 221 -8.18 -2.66 -16.02
CA PRO A 221 -9.55 -3.16 -15.79
C PRO A 221 -10.17 -2.73 -14.46
N HIS A 222 -9.36 -2.47 -13.42
CA HIS A 222 -9.86 -2.05 -12.11
C HIS A 222 -9.11 -0.83 -11.61
N VAL A 223 -9.87 0.22 -11.24
CA VAL A 223 -9.30 1.49 -10.79
C VAL A 223 -9.99 1.94 -9.50
N VAL A 224 -9.20 2.40 -8.54
CA VAL A 224 -9.67 3.01 -7.30
C VAL A 224 -8.89 4.28 -7.02
N VAL A 225 -9.61 5.37 -6.76
CA VAL A 225 -9.05 6.67 -6.37
C VAL A 225 -9.51 6.99 -4.95
N THR A 226 -8.57 7.08 -4.00
CA THR A 226 -8.89 7.44 -2.61
C THR A 226 -8.65 8.93 -2.35
N ASP A 227 -9.48 9.54 -1.46
CA ASP A 227 -9.38 10.94 -1.09
C ASP A 227 -9.50 11.15 0.44
N GLY A 228 -8.84 10.30 1.18
CA GLY A 228 -8.76 10.35 2.64
C GLY A 228 -10.14 10.43 3.31
N SER A 229 -10.38 11.49 4.09
CA SER A 229 -11.65 11.70 4.82
C SER A 229 -12.85 12.04 3.93
N ARG A 230 -12.66 12.27 2.64
CA ARG A 230 -13.76 12.49 1.70
C ARG A 230 -14.32 11.19 1.14
N GLY A 231 -13.52 10.13 1.02
CA GLY A 231 -13.98 8.83 0.54
C GLY A 231 -13.16 8.30 -0.62
N CYS A 232 -13.80 7.59 -1.53
CA CYS A 232 -13.14 7.03 -2.71
C CYS A 232 -14.08 6.96 -3.91
N TRP A 233 -13.48 6.89 -5.08
CA TRP A 233 -14.13 6.53 -6.34
C TRP A 233 -13.56 5.17 -6.78
N PHE A 234 -14.41 4.34 -7.34
CA PHE A 234 -14.00 3.05 -7.89
C PHE A 234 -14.75 2.78 -9.18
N GLN A 235 -14.18 1.96 -10.05
CA GLN A 235 -14.83 1.54 -11.27
C GLN A 235 -15.87 0.48 -10.96
N GLY A 236 -17.13 0.81 -11.13
CA GLY A 236 -18.26 -0.10 -10.94
C GLY A 236 -18.29 -1.24 -11.97
N SER A 237 -19.19 -2.16 -11.78
CA SER A 237 -19.34 -3.35 -12.64
C SER A 237 -19.76 -3.02 -14.09
N ASP A 238 -20.35 -1.87 -14.32
CA ASP A 238 -20.72 -1.34 -15.65
C ASP A 238 -19.63 -0.49 -16.31
N GLY A 239 -18.47 -0.36 -15.61
CA GLY A 239 -17.33 0.45 -16.05
C GLY A 239 -17.44 1.94 -15.72
N ALA A 240 -18.56 2.40 -15.16
CA ALA A 240 -18.72 3.78 -14.73
C ALA A 240 -18.07 4.02 -13.35
N PRO A 241 -17.51 5.22 -13.09
CA PRO A 241 -17.04 5.57 -11.76
C PRO A 241 -18.19 5.70 -10.76
N GLU A 242 -18.07 5.01 -9.64
CA GLU A 242 -18.95 5.15 -8.47
C GLU A 242 -18.21 5.86 -7.33
N TYR A 243 -18.93 6.69 -6.58
CA TYR A 243 -18.39 7.39 -5.41
C TYR A 243 -18.95 6.79 -4.12
N LEU A 244 -18.03 6.54 -3.16
CA LEU A 244 -18.38 6.12 -1.80
C LEU A 244 -17.83 7.15 -0.81
N PRO A 245 -18.67 7.80 0.00
CA PRO A 245 -18.21 8.71 1.05
C PRO A 245 -17.46 7.96 2.15
N ALA A 246 -16.50 8.62 2.79
CA ALA A 246 -15.77 8.06 3.93
C ALA A 246 -16.70 7.89 5.15
N PHE A 247 -16.38 6.90 5.98
CA PHE A 247 -17.00 6.79 7.30
C PHE A 247 -16.60 7.94 8.21
N SER A 248 -17.58 8.52 8.93
CA SER A 248 -17.31 9.54 9.93
C SER A 248 -16.63 8.91 11.15
N ILE A 249 -15.41 9.32 11.43
CA ILE A 249 -14.56 8.84 12.53
C ILE A 249 -13.81 9.99 13.19
N VAL A 250 -13.30 9.77 14.39
CA VAL A 250 -12.27 10.63 14.99
C VAL A 250 -10.91 10.04 14.65
N ALA A 251 -10.22 10.64 13.69
CA ALA A 251 -8.90 10.17 13.27
C ALA A 251 -7.83 10.51 14.33
N VAL A 252 -6.95 9.54 14.58
CA VAL A 252 -5.76 9.65 15.44
C VAL A 252 -4.51 9.73 14.57
N GLU A 253 -4.33 8.72 13.70
CA GLU A 253 -3.18 8.64 12.81
C GLU A 253 -3.57 7.89 11.52
N PRO A 254 -3.48 8.51 10.32
CA PRO A 254 -3.93 7.89 9.07
C PRO A 254 -2.90 6.94 8.43
N THR A 255 -1.70 6.79 9.03
CA THR A 255 -0.64 5.92 8.48
C THR A 255 -1.14 4.47 8.38
N GLY A 256 -0.96 3.84 7.23
CA GLY A 256 -1.43 2.48 6.97
C GLY A 256 -2.90 2.36 6.54
N ALA A 257 -3.70 3.43 6.60
CA ALA A 257 -5.12 3.38 6.21
C ALA A 257 -5.29 3.04 4.72
N GLY A 258 -4.45 3.59 3.84
CA GLY A 258 -4.41 3.27 2.43
C GLY A 258 -4.02 1.81 2.17
N ASP A 259 -3.07 1.29 2.95
CA ASP A 259 -2.58 -0.09 2.83
C ASP A 259 -3.65 -1.09 3.27
N ALA A 260 -4.37 -0.79 4.37
CA ALA A 260 -5.52 -1.57 4.85
C ALA A 260 -6.67 -1.59 3.82
N PHE A 261 -6.93 -0.44 3.19
CA PHE A 261 -7.90 -0.29 2.11
C PHE A 261 -7.50 -1.15 0.89
N THR A 262 -6.23 -1.07 0.45
CA THR A 262 -5.73 -1.86 -0.68
C THR A 262 -5.88 -3.36 -0.43
N ALA A 263 -5.57 -3.84 0.78
CA ALA A 263 -5.79 -5.23 1.15
C ALA A 263 -7.27 -5.65 1.07
N GLY A 264 -8.20 -4.76 1.48
CA GLY A 264 -9.64 -4.99 1.41
C GLY A 264 -10.16 -5.13 -0.03
N ILE A 265 -9.73 -4.22 -0.92
CA ILE A 265 -10.07 -4.29 -2.35
C ILE A 265 -9.55 -5.59 -2.96
N LEU A 266 -8.29 -5.95 -2.70
CA LEU A 266 -7.69 -7.18 -3.22
C LEU A 266 -8.42 -8.43 -2.73
N GLY A 267 -8.74 -8.50 -1.43
CA GLY A 267 -9.47 -9.63 -0.86
C GLY A 267 -10.83 -9.82 -1.53
N GLY A 268 -11.55 -8.71 -1.77
CA GLY A 268 -12.84 -8.71 -2.46
C GLY A 268 -12.74 -9.14 -3.93
N LEU A 269 -11.78 -8.60 -4.68
CA LEU A 269 -11.56 -8.97 -6.08
C LEU A 269 -11.13 -10.43 -6.25
N ILE A 270 -10.26 -10.94 -5.37
CA ILE A 270 -9.87 -12.35 -5.40
C ILE A 270 -11.08 -13.25 -5.08
N ALA A 271 -11.89 -12.89 -4.07
CA ALA A 271 -13.05 -13.67 -3.67
C ALA A 271 -14.13 -13.74 -4.76
N ASN A 272 -14.31 -12.69 -5.57
CA ASN A 272 -15.30 -12.67 -6.67
C ASN A 272 -14.70 -13.04 -8.04
N GLY A 273 -13.45 -13.54 -8.09
CA GLY A 273 -12.80 -13.94 -9.33
C GLY A 273 -12.47 -12.79 -10.29
N TRP A 274 -12.19 -11.60 -9.75
CA TRP A 274 -11.85 -10.38 -10.50
C TRP A 274 -12.99 -9.87 -11.40
N SER A 275 -14.24 -10.11 -11.01
CA SER A 275 -15.43 -9.73 -11.81
C SER A 275 -15.81 -8.24 -11.68
N GLY A 276 -15.09 -7.46 -10.89
CA GLY A 276 -15.30 -6.03 -10.69
C GLY A 276 -15.37 -5.63 -9.22
N ILE A 277 -15.17 -4.34 -8.95
CA ILE A 277 -15.29 -3.78 -7.61
C ILE A 277 -16.76 -3.47 -7.37
N THR A 278 -17.35 -4.10 -6.36
CA THR A 278 -18.73 -3.81 -5.93
C THR A 278 -18.73 -2.80 -4.80
N THR A 279 -19.86 -2.12 -4.57
CA THR A 279 -20.03 -1.21 -3.44
C THR A 279 -19.68 -1.89 -2.11
N SER A 280 -20.05 -3.16 -1.91
CA SER A 280 -19.72 -3.92 -0.70
C SER A 280 -18.22 -4.17 -0.52
N ILE A 281 -17.48 -4.39 -1.61
CA ILE A 281 -16.01 -4.47 -1.57
C ILE A 281 -15.40 -3.13 -1.16
N ALA A 282 -15.87 -2.05 -1.78
CA ALA A 282 -15.40 -0.69 -1.47
C ALA A 282 -15.74 -0.28 -0.02
N GLU A 283 -16.93 -0.64 0.49
CA GLU A 283 -17.34 -0.41 1.88
C GLU A 283 -16.43 -1.17 2.86
N PHE A 284 -16.15 -2.44 2.61
CA PHE A 284 -15.25 -3.24 3.44
C PHE A 284 -13.85 -2.62 3.49
N ALA A 285 -13.30 -2.24 2.33
CA ALA A 285 -12.01 -1.60 2.23
C ALA A 285 -11.99 -0.23 2.94
N SER A 286 -13.03 0.58 2.76
CA SER A 286 -13.18 1.88 3.44
C SER A 286 -13.28 1.73 4.96
N ALA A 287 -13.98 0.71 5.45
CA ALA A 287 -14.07 0.40 6.87
C ALA A 287 -12.69 -0.01 7.43
N ALA A 288 -11.93 -0.83 6.70
CA ALA A 288 -10.56 -1.19 7.08
C ALA A 288 -9.66 0.05 7.23
N GLY A 289 -9.69 0.97 6.26
CA GLY A 289 -8.96 2.23 6.33
C GLY A 289 -9.44 3.14 7.47
N ALA A 290 -10.74 3.23 7.69
CA ALA A 290 -11.33 4.05 8.75
C ALA A 290 -10.90 3.54 10.14
N ILE A 291 -10.99 2.24 10.42
CA ILE A 291 -10.55 1.65 11.70
C ILE A 291 -9.05 1.91 11.90
N THR A 292 -8.23 1.69 10.87
CA THR A 292 -6.78 1.98 10.92
C THR A 292 -6.53 3.42 11.36
N ALA A 293 -7.20 4.38 10.76
CA ALA A 293 -7.02 5.81 11.07
C ALA A 293 -7.43 6.21 12.49
N THR A 294 -8.23 5.41 13.20
CA THR A 294 -8.61 5.66 14.61
C THR A 294 -7.57 5.20 15.63
N ARG A 295 -6.49 4.57 15.19
CA ARG A 295 -5.47 3.96 16.04
C ARG A 295 -4.10 4.57 15.75
N SER A 296 -3.16 4.41 16.67
CA SER A 296 -1.76 4.85 16.49
C SER A 296 -0.89 3.72 15.94
N GLY A 297 0.03 4.05 15.06
CA GLY A 297 0.93 3.12 14.38
C GLY A 297 0.41 2.67 13.01
N ALA A 298 1.32 2.22 12.13
CA ALA A 298 0.95 1.70 10.82
C ALA A 298 0.47 0.23 10.91
N ILE A 299 1.37 -0.70 11.18
CA ILE A 299 1.06 -2.13 11.22
C ILE A 299 0.18 -2.50 12.42
N GLU A 300 0.46 -1.93 13.58
CA GLU A 300 -0.27 -2.21 14.82
C GLU A 300 -1.73 -1.74 14.76
N SER A 301 -2.04 -0.74 13.93
CA SER A 301 -3.39 -0.19 13.77
C SER A 301 -4.29 -0.98 12.83
N LEU A 302 -3.73 -1.85 12.00
CA LEU A 302 -4.44 -2.62 10.97
C LEU A 302 -5.53 -3.52 11.60
N PRO A 303 -6.77 -3.48 11.13
CA PRO A 303 -7.87 -4.27 11.71
C PRO A 303 -7.85 -5.72 11.22
N THR A 304 -8.43 -6.59 12.04
CA THR A 304 -8.81 -7.94 11.63
C THR A 304 -10.11 -7.91 10.82
N ARG A 305 -10.38 -8.98 10.08
CA ARG A 305 -11.65 -9.16 9.35
C ARG A 305 -12.86 -9.02 10.28
N VAL A 306 -12.80 -9.61 11.47
CA VAL A 306 -13.88 -9.56 12.45
C VAL A 306 -14.18 -8.13 12.92
N GLU A 307 -13.14 -7.34 13.19
CA GLU A 307 -13.30 -5.93 13.57
C GLU A 307 -13.94 -5.11 12.43
N ILE A 308 -13.59 -5.39 11.17
CA ILE A 308 -14.19 -4.70 10.01
C ILE A 308 -15.67 -5.07 9.88
N GLU A 309 -16.01 -6.36 9.97
CA GLU A 309 -17.40 -6.85 9.89
C GLU A 309 -18.26 -6.28 11.02
N GLN A 310 -17.73 -6.20 12.23
CA GLN A 310 -18.40 -5.56 13.38
C GLN A 310 -18.64 -4.08 13.16
N PHE A 311 -17.63 -3.35 12.70
CA PHE A 311 -17.72 -1.92 12.40
C PHE A 311 -18.81 -1.62 11.35
N LEU A 312 -18.92 -2.45 10.31
CA LEU A 312 -19.96 -2.33 9.30
C LEU A 312 -21.35 -2.66 9.86
N ALA A 313 -21.48 -3.73 10.64
CA ALA A 313 -22.75 -4.16 11.24
C ALA A 313 -23.34 -3.08 12.17
N GLU A 314 -22.53 -2.41 12.98
CA GLU A 314 -22.95 -1.34 13.89
C GLU A 314 -23.51 -0.10 13.15
N ARG A 315 -23.13 0.10 11.89
CA ARG A 315 -23.57 1.25 11.06
C ARG A 315 -24.71 0.95 10.11
N THR A 316 -25.01 -0.33 9.92
CA THR A 316 -26.12 -0.80 9.09
C THR A 316 -27.44 -0.91 9.90
N VAL A 317 -27.36 -0.88 11.24
CA VAL A 317 -28.57 -0.88 12.10
C VAL A 317 -29.19 0.52 12.07
N PRO A 318 -30.44 0.70 11.56
CA PRO A 318 -31.12 1.98 11.66
C PRO A 318 -31.26 2.33 13.14
N THR A 319 -30.82 3.53 13.54
CA THR A 319 -31.15 4.07 14.87
C THR A 319 -32.67 4.19 14.93
N ILE A 320 -33.33 3.23 15.56
CA ILE A 320 -34.74 3.37 15.94
C ILE A 320 -34.74 4.47 17.00
N SER A 321 -34.95 5.72 16.57
CA SER A 321 -35.26 6.82 17.48
C SER A 321 -36.57 6.48 18.21
N ALA A 322 -36.43 6.23 19.52
CA ALA A 322 -37.55 6.07 20.42
C ALA A 322 -38.29 7.41 20.63
#